data_9299e0dc27c1f19b97572ae151880125
#
_entry.id   9299e0dc27c1f19b97572ae151880125
#
_cell.length_a   1.000
_cell.length_b   1.000
_cell.length_c   1.000
_cell.angle_alpha   90.00
_cell.angle_beta   90.00
_cell.angle_gamma   90.00
#
_symmetry.space_group_name_H-M   'P 1'
#
loop_
_entity.id
_entity.type
_entity.pdbx_description
1 polymer ?
#
loop_
_entity_poly.entity_id
_entity_poly.type
_entity_poly.pdbx_seq_one_letter_code
_entity_poly.pdbx_strand_id
1 'polypeptide(L)'
;MAAMDRRQQIMNSAERSFALFGYKATTMEQVARIANVGKGTIYTFFDNKEELFREILRSIIRDMKHITEETVQDDQSFLDNVHQSMDALLEYRQKHELLIKLFQEVNEFGTPQAKEGLQKVESAILEYMERQVTRAMELKQIRQDNPKIVSFVLLKLYVTLTSDWNKTNPALHKAQIQSFVSQFLQSGLSPT
;
A
#
# COMPACT_ATOMS: atom_id res chain seq x y z
N MET A 1 9.91 -4.28 28.01
CA MET A 1 8.95 -3.16 27.76
C MET A 1 9.65 -1.87 27.34
N ALA A 2 10.54 -1.26 28.13
CA ALA A 2 11.15 0.06 27.79
C ALA A 2 11.93 0.13 26.46
N ALA A 3 12.65 -0.92 26.04
CA ALA A 3 13.42 -0.94 24.80
C ALA A 3 12.49 -1.08 23.56
N MET A 4 11.41 -1.84 23.69
CA MET A 4 10.41 -2.02 22.63
C MET A 4 9.60 -0.73 22.42
N ASP A 5 9.29 -0.02 23.49
CA ASP A 5 8.66 1.30 23.45
C ASP A 5 9.59 2.33 22.77
N ARG A 6 10.88 2.31 23.08
CA ARG A 6 11.87 3.22 22.49
C ARG A 6 12.07 2.98 20.99
N ARG A 7 12.11 1.72 20.55
CA ARG A 7 12.20 1.38 19.11
C ARG A 7 10.99 1.91 18.35
N GLN A 8 9.78 1.73 18.89
CA GLN A 8 8.55 2.23 18.28
C GLN A 8 8.51 3.76 18.23
N GLN A 9 8.96 4.43 19.30
CA GLN A 9 9.09 5.89 19.34
C GLN A 9 10.01 6.42 18.22
N ILE A 10 11.14 5.75 17.97
CA ILE A 10 12.05 6.10 16.88
C ILE A 10 11.36 5.86 15.52
N MET A 11 10.69 4.74 15.33
CA MET A 11 9.96 4.44 14.09
C MET A 11 8.89 5.47 13.78
N ASN A 12 8.05 5.83 14.75
CA ASN A 12 7.00 6.84 14.59
C ASN A 12 7.59 8.23 14.25
N SER A 13 8.71 8.58 14.88
CA SER A 13 9.41 9.84 14.62
C SER A 13 10.05 9.87 13.23
N ALA A 14 10.57 8.74 12.77
CA ALA A 14 11.13 8.59 11.44
C ALA A 14 10.06 8.64 10.37
N GLU A 15 8.94 7.93 10.56
CA GLU A 15 7.79 7.97 9.66
C GLU A 15 7.29 9.40 9.47
N ARG A 16 7.13 10.15 10.57
CA ARG A 16 6.77 11.56 10.52
C ARG A 16 7.82 12.40 9.80
N SER A 17 9.11 12.15 10.01
CA SER A 17 10.18 12.88 9.31
C SER A 17 10.17 12.60 7.81
N PHE A 18 10.01 11.33 7.41
CA PHE A 18 9.89 10.94 6.00
C PHE A 18 8.62 11.51 5.34
N ALA A 19 7.50 11.56 6.07
CA ALA A 19 6.26 12.15 5.56
C ALA A 19 6.38 13.66 5.32
N LEU A 20 7.07 14.38 6.21
CA LEU A 20 7.23 15.83 6.09
C LEU A 20 8.28 16.22 5.05
N PHE A 21 9.44 15.57 5.05
CA PHE A 21 10.62 16.01 4.31
C PHE A 21 11.00 15.11 3.13
N GLY A 22 10.39 13.93 3.04
CA GLY A 22 10.77 12.90 2.08
C GLY A 22 11.96 12.06 2.55
N TYR A 23 12.22 10.96 1.82
CA TYR A 23 13.35 10.08 2.12
C TYR A 23 14.69 10.79 1.97
N LYS A 24 14.88 11.54 0.87
CA LYS A 24 16.15 12.17 0.53
C LYS A 24 16.59 13.18 1.60
N ALA A 25 15.70 14.03 2.07
CA ALA A 25 16.02 15.12 3.01
C ALA A 25 16.05 14.68 4.48
N THR A 26 15.49 13.52 4.83
CA THR A 26 15.54 13.00 6.20
C THR A 26 16.92 12.47 6.57
N THR A 27 17.42 12.80 7.78
CA THR A 27 18.67 12.28 8.35
C THR A 27 18.43 11.56 9.68
N MET A 28 19.34 10.65 10.06
CA MET A 28 19.27 9.94 11.34
C MET A 28 19.33 10.89 12.54
N GLU A 29 20.11 11.97 12.45
CA GLU A 29 20.21 13.01 13.47
C GLU A 29 18.89 13.78 13.64
N GLN A 30 18.21 14.08 12.53
CA GLN A 30 16.90 14.73 12.56
C GLN A 30 15.86 13.83 13.23
N VAL A 31 15.84 12.54 12.88
CA VAL A 31 14.97 11.54 13.52
C VAL A 31 15.24 11.42 15.01
N ALA A 32 16.52 11.33 15.43
CA ALA A 32 16.91 11.27 16.84
C ALA A 32 16.38 12.47 17.63
N ARG A 33 16.49 13.68 17.03
CA ARG A 33 15.95 14.92 17.64
C ARG A 33 14.43 14.90 17.78
N ILE A 34 13.70 14.46 16.73
CA ILE A 34 12.23 14.35 16.79
C ILE A 34 11.80 13.29 17.81
N ALA A 35 12.52 12.17 17.88
CA ALA A 35 12.28 11.10 18.86
C ALA A 35 12.73 11.45 20.29
N ASN A 36 13.36 12.61 20.49
CA ASN A 36 13.95 13.01 21.75
C ASN A 36 14.88 11.93 22.36
N VAL A 37 15.79 11.41 21.52
CA VAL A 37 16.80 10.43 21.90
C VAL A 37 18.19 10.90 21.52
N GLY A 38 19.23 10.40 22.22
CA GLY A 38 20.61 10.66 21.84
C GLY A 38 20.99 10.05 20.47
N LYS A 39 21.91 10.68 19.74
CA LYS A 39 22.42 10.15 18.46
C LYS A 39 22.91 8.70 18.61
N GLY A 40 23.64 8.36 19.65
CA GLY A 40 24.08 7.00 19.93
C GLY A 40 22.91 6.02 20.12
N THR A 41 21.84 6.46 20.76
CA THR A 41 20.66 5.61 21.03
C THR A 41 19.95 5.17 19.74
N ILE A 42 19.81 6.04 18.73
CA ILE A 42 19.16 5.63 17.48
C ILE A 42 19.95 4.53 16.76
N TYR A 43 21.29 4.61 16.80
CA TYR A 43 22.17 3.61 16.17
C TYR A 43 22.26 2.29 16.95
N THR A 44 21.73 2.20 18.19
CA THR A 44 21.55 0.90 18.88
C THR A 44 20.34 0.11 18.38
N PHE A 45 19.43 0.75 17.64
CA PHE A 45 18.22 0.13 17.12
C PHE A 45 18.22 -0.03 15.59
N PHE A 46 18.90 0.87 14.88
CA PHE A 46 18.93 0.91 13.41
C PHE A 46 20.30 1.34 12.92
N ASP A 47 20.97 0.53 12.13
CA ASP A 47 22.31 0.77 11.63
C ASP A 47 22.37 2.00 10.71
N ASN A 48 21.32 2.23 9.94
CA ASN A 48 21.28 3.33 8.96
C ASN A 48 19.82 3.72 8.61
N LYS A 49 19.70 4.77 7.83
CA LYS A 49 18.43 5.32 7.36
C LYS A 49 17.63 4.31 6.50
N GLU A 50 18.34 3.55 5.69
CA GLU A 50 17.76 2.54 4.80
C GLU A 50 17.09 1.41 5.57
N GLU A 51 17.71 0.95 6.66
CA GLU A 51 17.13 -0.06 7.53
C GLU A 51 15.87 0.46 8.23
N LEU A 52 15.96 1.65 8.83
CA LEU A 52 14.85 2.31 9.48
C LEU A 52 13.67 2.51 8.50
N PHE A 53 13.93 2.97 7.29
CA PHE A 53 12.93 3.15 6.25
C PHE A 53 12.28 1.81 5.84
N ARG A 54 13.08 0.75 5.67
CA ARG A 54 12.56 -0.60 5.38
C ARG A 54 11.62 -1.12 6.47
N GLU A 55 11.96 -0.90 7.73
CA GLU A 55 11.10 -1.33 8.84
C GLU A 55 9.77 -0.59 8.87
N ILE A 56 9.77 0.71 8.56
CA ILE A 56 8.53 1.50 8.42
C ILE A 56 7.68 0.96 7.26
N LEU A 57 8.28 0.71 6.09
CA LEU A 57 7.55 0.13 4.96
C LEU A 57 6.95 -1.25 5.29
N ARG A 58 7.68 -2.09 6.04
CA ARG A 58 7.17 -3.38 6.52
C ARG A 58 5.97 -3.20 7.47
N SER A 59 5.97 -2.14 8.30
CA SER A 59 4.81 -1.82 9.15
C SER A 59 3.61 -1.45 8.30
N ILE A 60 3.78 -0.54 7.33
CA ILE A 60 2.72 -0.13 6.40
C ILE A 60 2.13 -1.34 5.66
N ILE A 61 2.98 -2.24 5.16
CA ILE A 61 2.53 -3.46 4.48
C ILE A 61 1.74 -4.38 5.41
N ARG A 62 2.16 -4.51 6.70
CA ARG A 62 1.38 -5.27 7.68
C ARG A 62 0.02 -4.66 7.95
N ASP A 63 -0.05 -3.33 8.08
CA ASP A 63 -1.31 -2.61 8.31
C ASP A 63 -2.25 -2.78 7.11
N MET A 64 -1.74 -2.66 5.88
CA MET A 64 -2.51 -2.90 4.65
C MET A 64 -3.02 -4.34 4.57
N LYS A 65 -2.19 -5.33 4.96
CA LYS A 65 -2.60 -6.73 5.02
C LYS A 65 -3.73 -6.93 6.05
N HIS A 66 -3.60 -6.37 7.22
CA HIS A 66 -4.62 -6.45 8.28
C HIS A 66 -5.94 -5.82 7.81
N ILE A 67 -5.91 -4.65 7.20
CA ILE A 67 -7.09 -3.99 6.61
C ILE A 67 -7.78 -4.91 5.61
N THR A 68 -7.03 -5.57 4.72
CA THR A 68 -7.64 -6.46 3.73
C THR A 68 -8.20 -7.75 4.34
N GLU A 69 -7.53 -8.30 5.36
CA GLU A 69 -8.01 -9.49 6.09
C GLU A 69 -9.31 -9.20 6.87
N GLU A 70 -9.47 -8.00 7.43
CA GLU A 70 -10.70 -7.58 8.11
C GLU A 70 -11.84 -7.26 7.15
N THR A 71 -11.53 -6.94 5.90
CA THR A 71 -12.53 -6.51 4.90
C THR A 71 -13.12 -7.71 4.16
N VAL A 72 -12.36 -8.79 3.94
CA VAL A 72 -12.81 -9.97 3.21
C VAL A 72 -13.76 -10.81 4.04
N GLN A 73 -14.92 -11.16 3.46
CA GLN A 73 -15.95 -11.98 4.07
C GLN A 73 -16.17 -13.24 3.22
N ASP A 74 -16.20 -14.40 3.88
CA ASP A 74 -16.31 -15.70 3.19
C ASP A 74 -17.69 -15.94 2.53
N ASP A 75 -18.72 -15.25 2.97
CA ASP A 75 -20.09 -15.31 2.45
C ASP A 75 -20.35 -14.34 1.29
N GLN A 76 -19.40 -13.51 0.94
CA GLN A 76 -19.50 -12.55 -0.18
C GLN A 76 -18.88 -13.10 -1.46
N SER A 77 -19.33 -12.53 -2.60
CA SER A 77 -18.72 -12.85 -3.89
C SER A 77 -17.27 -12.36 -3.96
N PHE A 78 -16.47 -13.00 -4.82
CA PHE A 78 -15.10 -12.53 -5.11
C PHE A 78 -15.06 -11.04 -5.49
N LEU A 79 -15.99 -10.58 -6.33
CA LEU A 79 -16.02 -9.20 -6.79
C LEU A 79 -16.33 -8.22 -5.65
N ASP A 80 -17.28 -8.56 -4.77
CA ASP A 80 -17.61 -7.71 -3.61
C ASP A 80 -16.39 -7.59 -2.68
N ASN A 81 -15.72 -8.71 -2.40
CA ASN A 81 -14.49 -8.72 -1.60
C ASN A 81 -13.36 -7.91 -2.25
N VAL A 82 -13.19 -7.98 -3.58
CA VAL A 82 -12.22 -7.15 -4.31
C VAL A 82 -12.57 -5.68 -4.18
N HIS A 83 -13.83 -5.30 -4.38
CA HIS A 83 -14.26 -3.90 -4.24
C HIS A 83 -14.00 -3.36 -2.83
N GLN A 84 -14.42 -4.08 -1.80
CA GLN A 84 -14.26 -3.65 -0.41
C GLN A 84 -12.78 -3.54 -0.03
N SER A 85 -11.96 -4.52 -0.38
CA SER A 85 -10.52 -4.50 -0.12
C SER A 85 -9.81 -3.35 -0.84
N MET A 86 -10.14 -3.12 -2.12
CA MET A 86 -9.54 -2.03 -2.89
C MET A 86 -9.94 -0.66 -2.34
N ASP A 87 -11.22 -0.47 -1.98
CA ASP A 87 -11.69 0.76 -1.38
C ASP A 87 -10.97 1.06 -0.06
N ALA A 88 -10.85 0.05 0.81
CA ALA A 88 -10.17 0.21 2.10
C ALA A 88 -8.67 0.54 1.93
N LEU A 89 -7.98 -0.13 0.99
CA LEU A 89 -6.58 0.17 0.67
C LEU A 89 -6.38 1.56 0.06
N LEU A 90 -7.29 2.00 -0.81
CA LEU A 90 -7.24 3.34 -1.39
C LEU A 90 -7.48 4.42 -0.34
N GLU A 91 -8.43 4.20 0.58
CA GLU A 91 -8.69 5.10 1.69
C GLU A 91 -7.47 5.18 2.63
N TYR A 92 -6.87 4.04 2.98
CA TYR A 92 -5.64 3.99 3.75
C TYR A 92 -4.51 4.79 3.07
N ARG A 93 -4.28 4.57 1.77
CA ARG A 93 -3.27 5.30 1.00
C ARG A 93 -3.49 6.80 0.99
N GLN A 94 -4.76 7.24 0.82
CA GLN A 94 -5.10 8.67 0.79
C GLN A 94 -4.91 9.37 2.14
N LYS A 95 -5.03 8.64 3.24
CA LYS A 95 -4.83 9.15 4.60
C LYS A 95 -3.40 9.00 5.10
N HIS A 96 -2.58 8.17 4.44
CA HIS A 96 -1.23 7.86 4.90
C HIS A 96 -0.20 8.84 4.33
N GLU A 97 0.17 9.84 5.14
CA GLU A 97 1.02 10.97 4.73
C GLU A 97 2.35 10.52 4.10
N LEU A 98 3.00 9.48 4.64
CA LEU A 98 4.26 8.97 4.09
C LEU A 98 4.07 8.40 2.68
N LEU A 99 3.02 7.63 2.42
CA LEU A 99 2.76 7.09 1.08
C LEU A 99 2.51 8.21 0.07
N ILE A 100 1.75 9.24 0.45
CA ILE A 100 1.53 10.43 -0.39
C ILE A 100 2.86 11.10 -0.71
N LYS A 101 3.71 11.31 0.31
CA LYS A 101 5.02 11.95 0.14
C LYS A 101 5.96 11.15 -0.74
N LEU A 102 5.99 9.81 -0.59
CA LEU A 102 6.81 8.94 -1.44
C LEU A 102 6.38 9.00 -2.91
N PHE A 103 5.07 9.03 -3.19
CA PHE A 103 4.57 9.24 -4.55
C PHE A 103 5.02 10.56 -5.15
N GLN A 104 4.93 11.65 -4.38
CA GLN A 104 5.41 12.97 -4.82
C GLN A 104 6.93 12.93 -5.09
N GLU A 105 7.72 12.39 -4.17
CA GLU A 105 9.18 12.30 -4.30
C GLU A 105 9.62 11.49 -5.52
N VAL A 106 8.93 10.39 -5.83
CA VAL A 106 9.20 9.60 -7.04
C VAL A 106 8.88 10.37 -8.31
N ASN A 107 7.75 11.08 -8.33
CA ASN A 107 7.32 11.84 -9.51
C ASN A 107 8.19 13.08 -9.76
N GLU A 108 8.64 13.75 -8.69
CA GLU A 108 9.40 15.01 -8.81
C GLU A 108 10.91 14.77 -8.98
N PHE A 109 11.47 13.80 -8.27
CA PHE A 109 12.91 13.62 -8.13
C PHE A 109 13.43 12.23 -8.55
N GLY A 110 12.55 11.24 -8.70
CA GLY A 110 12.91 9.88 -9.08
C GLY A 110 13.82 9.18 -8.06
N THR A 111 13.76 9.53 -6.77
CA THR A 111 14.61 8.97 -5.71
C THR A 111 14.55 7.44 -5.72
N PRO A 112 15.69 6.72 -5.93
CA PRO A 112 15.69 5.26 -6.08
C PRO A 112 15.07 4.53 -4.88
N GLN A 113 15.36 4.96 -3.65
CA GLN A 113 14.85 4.34 -2.43
C GLN A 113 13.33 4.54 -2.27
N ALA A 114 12.81 5.72 -2.63
CA ALA A 114 11.38 5.98 -2.62
C ALA A 114 10.66 5.12 -3.68
N LYS A 115 11.25 4.99 -4.88
CA LYS A 115 10.74 4.13 -5.96
C LYS A 115 10.74 2.66 -5.53
N GLU A 116 11.84 2.16 -4.97
CA GLU A 116 11.94 0.80 -4.43
C GLU A 116 10.92 0.56 -3.31
N GLY A 117 10.73 1.55 -2.43
CA GLY A 117 9.71 1.51 -1.37
C GLY A 117 8.30 1.33 -1.91
N LEU A 118 7.90 2.13 -2.89
CA LEU A 118 6.58 2.01 -3.54
C LEU A 118 6.43 0.69 -4.30
N GLN A 119 7.48 0.20 -4.96
CA GLN A 119 7.47 -1.11 -5.62
C GLN A 119 7.25 -2.25 -4.63
N LYS A 120 7.85 -2.20 -3.42
CA LYS A 120 7.62 -3.19 -2.37
C LYS A 120 6.17 -3.19 -1.88
N VAL A 121 5.58 -2.01 -1.71
CA VAL A 121 4.15 -1.88 -1.35
C VAL A 121 3.27 -2.45 -2.46
N GLU A 122 3.51 -2.10 -3.71
CA GLU A 122 2.76 -2.63 -4.86
C GLU A 122 2.88 -4.17 -4.96
N SER A 123 4.08 -4.71 -4.81
CA SER A 123 4.32 -6.16 -4.85
C SER A 123 3.55 -6.89 -3.74
N ALA A 124 3.51 -6.35 -2.53
CA ALA A 124 2.76 -6.94 -1.42
C ALA A 124 1.25 -6.97 -1.69
N ILE A 125 0.71 -5.92 -2.31
CA ILE A 125 -0.71 -5.88 -2.74
C ILE A 125 -0.96 -6.95 -3.81
N LEU A 126 -0.09 -7.03 -4.82
CA LEU A 126 -0.23 -8.02 -5.91
C LEU A 126 -0.16 -9.46 -5.39
N GLU A 127 0.77 -9.77 -4.48
CA GLU A 127 0.86 -11.09 -3.86
C GLU A 127 -0.41 -11.46 -3.07
N TYR A 128 -0.99 -10.50 -2.36
CA TYR A 128 -2.25 -10.70 -1.66
C TYR A 128 -3.38 -10.97 -2.66
N MET A 129 -3.52 -10.13 -3.70
CA MET A 129 -4.56 -10.27 -4.71
C MET A 129 -4.43 -11.59 -5.49
N GLU A 130 -3.21 -12.02 -5.80
CA GLU A 130 -2.95 -13.29 -6.48
C GLU A 130 -3.51 -14.48 -5.69
N ARG A 131 -3.34 -14.48 -4.35
CA ARG A 131 -3.93 -15.52 -3.50
C ARG A 131 -5.46 -15.49 -3.52
N GLN A 132 -6.09 -14.30 -3.49
CA GLN A 132 -7.55 -14.18 -3.55
C GLN A 132 -8.10 -14.61 -4.91
N VAL A 133 -7.45 -14.24 -6.00
CA VAL A 133 -7.81 -14.65 -7.37
C VAL A 133 -7.68 -16.17 -7.53
N THR A 134 -6.58 -16.75 -7.06
CA THR A 134 -6.37 -18.22 -7.10
C THR A 134 -7.49 -18.94 -6.35
N ARG A 135 -7.81 -18.50 -5.12
CA ARG A 135 -8.91 -19.08 -4.34
C ARG A 135 -10.27 -18.96 -5.05
N ALA A 136 -10.55 -17.82 -5.67
CA ALA A 136 -11.80 -17.62 -6.42
C ALA A 136 -11.90 -18.55 -7.65
N MET A 137 -10.77 -18.83 -8.33
CA MET A 137 -10.70 -19.81 -9.41
C MET A 137 -10.94 -21.24 -8.91
N GLU A 138 -10.33 -21.63 -7.78
CA GLU A 138 -10.53 -22.94 -7.14
C GLU A 138 -11.98 -23.15 -6.72
N LEU A 139 -12.64 -22.11 -6.21
CA LEU A 139 -14.06 -22.10 -5.83
C LEU A 139 -15.01 -21.94 -7.02
N LYS A 140 -14.50 -21.84 -8.25
CA LYS A 140 -15.27 -21.63 -9.49
C LYS A 140 -16.14 -20.37 -9.48
N GLN A 141 -15.75 -19.36 -8.70
CA GLN A 141 -16.41 -18.05 -8.69
C GLN A 141 -16.04 -17.21 -9.91
N ILE A 142 -14.86 -17.47 -10.48
CA ILE A 142 -14.38 -16.87 -11.72
C ILE A 142 -13.78 -17.96 -12.62
N ARG A 143 -13.68 -17.67 -13.92
CA ARG A 143 -13.04 -18.60 -14.88
C ARG A 143 -11.57 -18.84 -14.57
N GLN A 144 -11.04 -19.97 -15.01
CA GLN A 144 -9.61 -20.27 -14.93
C GLN A 144 -8.81 -19.37 -15.88
N ASP A 145 -7.80 -18.69 -15.34
CA ASP A 145 -6.90 -17.82 -16.09
C ASP A 145 -5.54 -17.74 -15.34
N ASN A 146 -4.63 -16.90 -15.78
CA ASN A 146 -3.39 -16.65 -15.06
C ASN A 146 -3.65 -15.67 -13.89
N PRO A 147 -3.55 -16.13 -12.61
CA PRO A 147 -3.89 -15.29 -11.46
C PRO A 147 -2.99 -14.05 -11.32
N LYS A 148 -1.72 -14.12 -11.76
CA LYS A 148 -0.81 -12.96 -11.77
C LYS A 148 -1.29 -11.87 -12.73
N ILE A 149 -1.70 -12.26 -13.94
CA ILE A 149 -2.20 -11.32 -14.94
C ILE A 149 -3.51 -10.68 -14.46
N VAL A 150 -4.44 -11.50 -13.96
CA VAL A 150 -5.73 -11.01 -13.44
C VAL A 150 -5.51 -10.02 -12.30
N SER A 151 -4.67 -10.35 -11.32
CA SER A 151 -4.36 -9.48 -10.18
C SER A 151 -3.70 -8.17 -10.61
N PHE A 152 -2.76 -8.25 -11.54
CA PHE A 152 -2.09 -7.06 -12.07
C PHE A 152 -3.07 -6.13 -12.79
N VAL A 153 -3.91 -6.68 -13.66
CA VAL A 153 -4.92 -5.88 -14.40
C VAL A 153 -5.90 -5.23 -13.44
N LEU A 154 -6.40 -5.97 -12.44
CA LEU A 154 -7.31 -5.45 -11.41
C LEU A 154 -6.69 -4.28 -10.66
N LEU A 155 -5.48 -4.45 -10.12
CA LEU A 155 -4.79 -3.39 -9.39
C LEU A 155 -4.58 -2.15 -10.26
N LYS A 156 -4.07 -2.34 -11.50
CA LYS A 156 -3.82 -1.20 -12.40
C LYS A 156 -5.10 -0.49 -12.81
N LEU A 157 -6.18 -1.23 -13.05
CA LEU A 157 -7.50 -0.64 -13.34
C LEU A 157 -7.97 0.26 -12.19
N TYR A 158 -7.92 -0.21 -10.95
CA TYR A 158 -8.28 0.59 -9.78
C TYR A 158 -7.37 1.82 -9.60
N VAL A 159 -6.05 1.65 -9.71
CA VAL A 159 -5.11 2.77 -9.60
C VAL A 159 -5.35 3.81 -10.69
N THR A 160 -5.58 3.37 -11.92
CA THR A 160 -5.85 4.25 -13.06
C THR A 160 -7.13 5.06 -12.84
N LEU A 161 -8.23 4.42 -12.43
CA LEU A 161 -9.50 5.10 -12.20
C LEU A 161 -9.50 6.03 -10.99
N THR A 162 -8.69 5.74 -9.96
CA THR A 162 -8.66 6.52 -8.71
C THR A 162 -7.54 7.54 -8.64
N SER A 163 -6.53 7.45 -9.49
CA SER A 163 -5.34 8.31 -9.45
C SER A 163 -5.06 8.99 -10.79
N ASP A 164 -4.90 8.20 -11.87
CA ASP A 164 -4.51 8.78 -13.15
C ASP A 164 -5.65 9.54 -13.82
N TRP A 165 -6.88 9.03 -13.74
CA TRP A 165 -8.09 9.71 -14.20
C TRP A 165 -8.24 11.11 -13.59
N ASN A 166 -8.01 11.24 -12.29
CA ASN A 166 -8.18 12.47 -11.53
C ASN A 166 -7.17 13.57 -11.90
N LYS A 167 -6.11 13.24 -12.66
CA LYS A 167 -5.13 14.25 -13.13
C LYS A 167 -5.69 15.17 -14.20
N THR A 168 -6.65 14.69 -14.98
CA THR A 168 -7.20 15.40 -16.15
C THR A 168 -8.73 15.46 -16.18
N ASN A 169 -9.41 14.79 -15.26
CA ASN A 169 -10.86 14.69 -15.21
C ASN A 169 -11.39 14.92 -13.78
N PRO A 170 -12.68 15.25 -13.61
CA PRO A 170 -13.32 15.22 -12.31
C PRO A 170 -13.23 13.84 -11.67
N ALA A 171 -12.99 13.78 -10.35
CA ALA A 171 -12.86 12.53 -9.63
C ALA A 171 -14.13 11.67 -9.76
N LEU A 172 -13.94 10.39 -10.05
CA LEU A 172 -15.04 9.43 -10.08
C LEU A 172 -15.52 9.13 -8.66
N HIS A 173 -16.83 9.02 -8.50
CA HIS A 173 -17.41 8.52 -7.26
C HIS A 173 -17.17 7.00 -7.12
N LYS A 174 -17.07 6.55 -5.87
CA LYS A 174 -16.86 5.13 -5.53
C LYS A 174 -17.82 4.20 -6.29
N ALA A 175 -19.11 4.52 -6.30
CA ALA A 175 -20.14 3.73 -6.99
C ALA A 175 -19.92 3.63 -8.52
N GLN A 176 -19.39 4.68 -9.15
CA GLN A 176 -19.07 4.65 -10.58
C GLN A 176 -17.90 3.70 -10.88
N ILE A 177 -16.85 3.74 -10.04
CA ILE A 177 -15.69 2.85 -10.18
C ILE A 177 -16.14 1.40 -9.98
N GLN A 178 -16.90 1.11 -8.93
CA GLN A 178 -17.41 -0.22 -8.64
C GLN A 178 -18.29 -0.76 -9.77
N SER A 179 -19.23 0.04 -10.26
CA SER A 179 -20.12 -0.34 -11.37
C SER A 179 -19.34 -0.64 -12.63
N PHE A 180 -18.38 0.23 -13.00
CA PHE A 180 -17.55 0.03 -14.18
C PHE A 180 -16.69 -1.23 -14.09
N VAL A 181 -16.01 -1.41 -12.96
CA VAL A 181 -15.12 -2.57 -12.72
C VAL A 181 -15.95 -3.86 -12.71
N SER A 182 -17.11 -3.89 -12.03
CA SER A 182 -17.99 -5.06 -12.01
C SER A 182 -18.46 -5.44 -13.41
N GLN A 183 -18.91 -4.47 -14.21
CA GLN A 183 -19.37 -4.73 -15.57
C GLN A 183 -18.24 -5.25 -16.46
N PHE A 184 -17.06 -4.66 -16.37
CA PHE A 184 -15.88 -5.09 -17.12
C PHE A 184 -15.45 -6.51 -16.72
N LEU A 185 -15.45 -6.82 -15.42
CA LEU A 185 -15.03 -8.13 -14.91
C LEU A 185 -16.08 -9.21 -15.16
N GLN A 186 -17.38 -8.91 -15.01
CA GLN A 186 -18.44 -9.86 -15.32
C GLN A 186 -18.37 -10.33 -16.76
N SER A 187 -18.12 -9.43 -17.71
CA SER A 187 -17.96 -9.80 -19.13
C SER A 187 -16.68 -10.59 -19.40
N GLY A 188 -15.62 -10.36 -18.62
CA GLY A 188 -14.30 -10.95 -18.85
C GLY A 188 -13.95 -12.16 -17.99
N LEU A 189 -14.51 -12.29 -16.79
CA LEU A 189 -14.14 -13.31 -15.80
C LEU A 189 -15.32 -14.22 -15.37
N SER A 190 -16.51 -14.08 -15.98
CA SER A 190 -17.64 -14.98 -15.67
C SER A 190 -17.24 -16.44 -15.89
N PRO A 191 -17.70 -17.34 -15.00
CA PRO A 191 -17.52 -18.79 -15.22
C PRO A 191 -18.14 -19.21 -16.56
N THR A 192 -17.44 -20.02 -17.32
CA THR A 192 -17.96 -20.67 -18.56
C THR A 192 -18.85 -21.83 -18.19
#